data_ade70ecc1beeaa9b97368d7db09ffaf2
#
_entry.id   ade70ecc1beeaa9b97368d7db09ffaf2
#
_cell.length_a   1.000
_cell.length_b   1.000
_cell.length_c   1.000
_cell.angle_alpha   90.00
_cell.angle_beta   90.00
_cell.angle_gamma   90.00
#
_symmetry.space_group_name_H-M   'P 1'
#
loop_
_entity.id
_entity.type
_entity.pdbx_description
1 polymer ?
#
loop_
_entity_poly.entity_id
_entity_poly.type
_entity_poly.pdbx_seq_one_letter_code
_entity_poly.pdbx_strand_id
1 'polypeptide(L)'
;MGWLRAILLAVGVALIGAQGAQAGVLVIDGAGDGHGVGMSQTGAEGLALHGYDARQILTHYYTGTTVGRIAPGHLLTVLLQSQLRAVVFSDAARAGTRPLDPAHTYIATPGPNGQIALLSEHGRLLSYLPAPLAVTSAVPIAFDGAASSGVINGRYRGSLSLVLDRGRLNVINRVGLEAYLRGVVSAESPSNWAPAELEAQAIAARSYAVASPPDGSFDLYADTRSQQYGGYDAETAATNAAVEATTDEVVTYAGHPVVTYYFAASGGATEDVQNGLPGTAPKPWLVGVLDPYDATRFGPITMTLTQADRRLRGLLRGVLRSIVVTARGVSPRIVSAELVGSAGTTTVNGVELAAALGLQSTWDCFAVSTSMATIAAGWDRACAKPTRLSVLPHGATGLTGYTGPPLGSTVGGTVAPAGATGTTGTTQAASGSSGATGSHVGGAVGPPG
;
A
#
# COMPACT_ATOMS: atom_id res chain seq x y z
N MET A 1 -64.22 61.63 36.59
CA MET A 1 -62.89 62.17 36.82
C MET A 1 -62.00 60.95 37.22
N GLY A 2 -61.21 60.44 36.33
CA GLY A 2 -60.38 59.28 36.62
C GLY A 2 -59.36 59.15 35.52
N TRP A 3 -58.11 59.32 35.84
CA TRP A 3 -57.01 59.35 34.93
C TRP A 3 -56.53 57.90 34.63
N LEU A 4 -56.62 57.47 33.37
CA LEU A 4 -55.91 56.31 32.90
C LEU A 4 -54.45 56.66 32.66
N ARG A 5 -53.51 56.01 33.37
CA ARG A 5 -52.08 55.98 33.01
C ARG A 5 -51.77 54.71 32.21
N ALA A 6 -51.47 54.92 30.95
CA ALA A 6 -50.99 53.87 30.08
C ALA A 6 -49.45 53.61 30.38
N ILE A 7 -49.14 52.38 30.77
CA ILE A 7 -47.76 51.92 30.91
C ILE A 7 -47.37 51.24 29.58
N LEU A 8 -46.47 51.89 28.85
CA LEU A 8 -45.78 51.29 27.67
C LEU A 8 -44.63 50.39 28.16
N LEU A 9 -44.82 49.10 28.08
CA LEU A 9 -43.76 48.12 28.23
C LEU A 9 -42.98 48.03 26.89
N ALA A 10 -41.78 48.55 26.84
CA ALA A 10 -40.85 48.37 25.75
C ALA A 10 -40.24 46.94 25.88
N VAL A 11 -40.69 46.02 25.04
CA VAL A 11 -40.03 44.70 24.88
C VAL A 11 -38.83 44.89 23.97
N GLY A 12 -37.65 45.01 24.57
CA GLY A 12 -36.38 44.96 23.87
C GLY A 12 -36.11 43.51 23.40
N VAL A 13 -36.38 43.20 22.14
CA VAL A 13 -35.91 41.96 21.50
C VAL A 13 -34.42 42.09 21.28
N ALA A 14 -33.63 41.50 22.18
CA ALA A 14 -32.20 41.30 21.95
C ALA A 14 -32.05 40.26 20.80
N LEU A 15 -31.84 40.73 19.60
CA LEU A 15 -31.32 39.90 18.49
C LEU A 15 -29.90 39.45 18.89
N ILE A 16 -29.78 38.30 19.56
CA ILE A 16 -28.54 37.57 19.65
C ILE A 16 -28.28 37.11 18.24
N GLY A 17 -27.48 37.87 17.51
CA GLY A 17 -26.92 37.45 16.23
C GLY A 17 -26.21 36.14 16.44
N ALA A 18 -26.77 35.04 16.01
CA ALA A 18 -26.07 33.82 15.77
C ALA A 18 -24.95 34.17 14.76
N GLN A 19 -23.77 34.49 15.25
CA GLN A 19 -22.58 34.48 14.41
C GLN A 19 -22.50 33.08 13.86
N GLY A 20 -22.91 32.90 12.60
CA GLY A 20 -22.74 31.66 11.88
C GLY A 20 -21.28 31.27 12.06
N ALA A 21 -21.05 30.16 12.77
CA ALA A 21 -19.71 29.61 12.90
C ALA A 21 -19.20 29.44 11.47
N GLN A 22 -18.30 30.31 11.05
CA GLN A 22 -17.62 30.15 9.78
C GLN A 22 -16.99 28.78 9.83
N ALA A 23 -17.52 27.86 9.02
CA ALA A 23 -17.11 26.48 9.03
C ALA A 23 -15.64 26.44 8.59
N GLY A 24 -14.72 26.36 9.57
CA GLY A 24 -13.31 26.24 9.28
C GLY A 24 -13.04 25.02 8.42
N VAL A 25 -12.03 25.12 7.56
CA VAL A 25 -11.56 24.03 6.73
C VAL A 25 -10.14 23.63 7.14
N LEU A 26 -9.88 22.34 7.14
CA LEU A 26 -8.54 21.76 7.18
C LEU A 26 -8.08 21.58 5.73
N VAL A 27 -6.93 22.12 5.42
CA VAL A 27 -6.26 21.97 4.13
C VAL A 27 -4.98 21.20 4.32
N ILE A 28 -4.73 20.22 3.48
CA ILE A 28 -3.59 19.32 3.55
C ILE A 28 -2.95 19.26 2.17
N ASP A 29 -1.64 19.53 2.12
CA ASP A 29 -0.78 19.20 0.99
C ASP A 29 0.26 18.19 1.42
N GLY A 30 0.66 17.33 0.51
CA GLY A 30 1.63 16.29 0.82
C GLY A 30 2.50 15.88 -0.34
N ALA A 31 3.40 14.96 -0.05
CA ALA A 31 4.31 14.39 -1.03
C ALA A 31 4.48 12.88 -0.82
N GLY A 32 4.73 12.18 -1.92
CA GLY A 32 4.92 10.74 -1.94
C GLY A 32 3.61 9.96 -1.79
N ASP A 33 3.74 8.63 -1.87
CA ASP A 33 2.68 7.66 -1.67
C ASP A 33 3.27 6.40 -1.02
N GLY A 34 2.75 6.01 0.15
CA GLY A 34 3.22 4.90 0.95
C GLY A 34 4.11 5.30 2.13
N HIS A 35 4.68 4.28 2.80
CA HIS A 35 5.37 4.40 4.09
C HIS A 35 6.75 5.10 4.04
N GLY A 36 7.34 5.24 2.87
CA GLY A 36 8.60 5.98 2.69
C GLY A 36 9.88 5.20 2.92
N VAL A 37 9.85 3.92 3.26
CA VAL A 37 11.03 3.13 3.65
C VAL A 37 11.54 2.26 2.50
N GLY A 38 12.83 2.30 2.23
CA GLY A 38 13.49 1.51 1.19
C GLY A 38 13.24 2.06 -0.23
N MET A 39 12.96 1.21 -1.22
CA MET A 39 12.88 1.61 -2.62
C MET A 39 11.56 2.29 -2.95
N SER A 40 11.62 3.50 -3.53
CA SER A 40 10.50 4.16 -4.21
C SER A 40 10.37 3.58 -5.62
N GLN A 41 9.20 3.04 -5.96
CA GLN A 41 8.96 2.48 -7.31
C GLN A 41 9.03 3.57 -8.38
N THR A 42 8.35 4.72 -8.18
CA THR A 42 8.44 5.87 -9.10
C THR A 42 9.86 6.42 -9.20
N GLY A 43 10.59 6.46 -8.07
CA GLY A 43 11.98 6.91 -8.07
C GLY A 43 12.92 5.93 -8.77
N ALA A 44 12.69 4.62 -8.60
CA ALA A 44 13.43 3.57 -9.32
C ALA A 44 13.22 3.66 -10.83
N GLU A 45 11.98 3.91 -11.29
CA GLU A 45 11.69 4.21 -12.70
C GLU A 45 12.44 5.48 -13.14
N GLY A 46 12.41 6.53 -12.34
CA GLY A 46 13.17 7.76 -12.61
C GLY A 46 14.67 7.51 -12.78
N LEU A 47 15.28 6.71 -11.90
CA LEU A 47 16.69 6.30 -12.01
C LEU A 47 16.92 5.47 -13.29
N ALA A 48 16.07 4.49 -13.58
CA ALA A 48 16.17 3.65 -14.79
C ALA A 48 16.12 4.48 -16.07
N LEU A 49 15.21 5.45 -16.15
CA LEU A 49 15.12 6.38 -17.29
C LEU A 49 16.35 7.28 -17.43
N HIS A 50 17.16 7.43 -16.37
CA HIS A 50 18.45 8.15 -16.38
C HIS A 50 19.66 7.22 -16.57
N GLY A 51 19.42 5.96 -16.95
CA GLY A 51 20.48 5.01 -17.34
C GLY A 51 21.10 4.21 -16.21
N TYR A 52 20.49 4.20 -15.01
CA TYR A 52 20.91 3.33 -13.92
C TYR A 52 20.41 1.91 -14.17
N ASP A 53 21.27 0.92 -13.95
CA ASP A 53 20.89 -0.49 -13.96
C ASP A 53 20.21 -0.91 -12.63
N ALA A 54 19.61 -2.10 -12.61
CA ALA A 54 18.89 -2.62 -11.47
C ALA A 54 19.74 -2.68 -10.18
N ARG A 55 21.04 -3.03 -10.29
CA ARG A 55 21.94 -3.12 -9.14
C ARG A 55 22.29 -1.73 -8.58
N GLN A 56 22.47 -0.75 -9.45
CA GLN A 56 22.70 0.64 -9.06
C GLN A 56 21.46 1.21 -8.36
N ILE A 57 20.27 0.93 -8.88
CA ILE A 57 18.99 1.32 -8.27
C ILE A 57 18.87 0.71 -6.86
N LEU A 58 19.07 -0.59 -6.71
CA LEU A 58 18.97 -1.28 -5.42
C LEU A 58 19.98 -0.77 -4.39
N THR A 59 21.24 -0.58 -4.78
CA THR A 59 22.28 -0.09 -3.86
C THR A 59 22.14 1.38 -3.51
N HIS A 60 21.38 2.15 -4.31
CA HIS A 60 20.99 3.51 -3.95
C HIS A 60 19.99 3.51 -2.79
N TYR A 61 18.91 2.69 -2.87
CA TYR A 61 17.86 2.67 -1.84
C TYR A 61 18.21 1.82 -0.61
N TYR A 62 19.00 0.74 -0.79
CA TYR A 62 19.40 -0.15 0.29
C TYR A 62 20.89 0.05 0.59
N THR A 63 21.17 1.00 1.46
CA THR A 63 22.52 1.50 1.75
C THR A 63 23.46 0.40 2.27
N GLY A 64 24.67 0.32 1.71
CA GLY A 64 25.69 -0.63 2.15
C GLY A 64 25.41 -2.10 1.81
N THR A 65 24.44 -2.34 0.91
CA THR A 65 24.10 -3.69 0.42
C THR A 65 24.81 -4.02 -0.89
N THR A 66 24.73 -5.28 -1.26
CA THR A 66 25.13 -5.81 -2.57
C THR A 66 24.05 -6.75 -3.09
N VAL A 67 24.04 -7.02 -4.41
CA VAL A 67 23.19 -8.06 -4.99
C VAL A 67 23.96 -9.37 -5.00
N GLY A 68 23.46 -10.35 -4.26
CA GLY A 68 23.96 -11.72 -4.18
C GLY A 68 22.96 -12.70 -4.81
N ARG A 69 23.18 -14.00 -4.56
CA ARG A 69 22.27 -15.06 -5.05
C ARG A 69 21.93 -16.04 -3.93
N ILE A 70 20.74 -16.61 -4.01
CA ILE A 70 20.28 -17.72 -3.16
C ILE A 70 20.31 -19.05 -3.93
N ALA A 71 20.17 -20.16 -3.19
CA ALA A 71 19.98 -21.47 -3.82
C ALA A 71 18.63 -21.51 -4.57
N PRO A 72 18.58 -22.17 -5.75
CA PRO A 72 17.35 -22.29 -6.52
C PRO A 72 16.32 -23.19 -5.84
N GLY A 73 15.06 -23.10 -6.29
CA GLY A 73 13.99 -24.01 -5.88
C GLY A 73 13.30 -23.65 -4.56
N HIS A 74 13.43 -22.42 -4.10
CA HIS A 74 12.73 -21.93 -2.91
C HIS A 74 11.21 -22.00 -3.08
N LEU A 75 10.50 -22.55 -2.08
CA LEU A 75 9.04 -22.65 -2.06
C LEU A 75 8.49 -21.68 -1.04
N LEU A 76 7.35 -21.08 -1.38
CA LEU A 76 6.60 -20.17 -0.51
C LEU A 76 5.20 -20.67 -0.26
N THR A 77 4.64 -20.24 0.87
CA THR A 77 3.24 -20.36 1.24
C THR A 77 2.62 -18.98 1.40
N VAL A 78 1.59 -18.68 0.60
CA VAL A 78 0.95 -17.36 0.55
C VAL A 78 -0.51 -17.49 0.95
N LEU A 79 -0.94 -16.82 2.01
CA LEU A 79 -2.34 -16.80 2.43
C LEU A 79 -3.16 -15.95 1.46
N LEU A 80 -3.98 -16.61 0.62
CA LEU A 80 -4.87 -15.92 -0.32
C LEU A 80 -6.11 -15.36 0.38
N GLN A 81 -6.74 -16.16 1.24
CA GLN A 81 -7.93 -15.75 1.99
C GLN A 81 -8.10 -16.64 3.23
N SER A 82 -8.73 -16.07 4.26
CA SER A 82 -8.95 -16.76 5.53
C SER A 82 -10.41 -16.77 5.95
N GLN A 83 -10.74 -17.66 6.90
CA GLN A 83 -12.01 -17.71 7.60
C GLN A 83 -13.23 -17.93 6.69
N LEU A 84 -13.06 -18.65 5.57
CA LEU A 84 -14.12 -18.97 4.63
C LEU A 84 -15.02 -20.10 5.14
N ARG A 85 -16.31 -20.05 4.83
CA ARG A 85 -17.28 -21.12 5.06
C ARG A 85 -17.21 -22.20 3.99
N ALA A 86 -16.86 -21.80 2.78
CA ALA A 86 -16.68 -22.66 1.63
C ALA A 86 -15.58 -22.07 0.74
N VAL A 87 -14.87 -22.94 0.03
CA VAL A 87 -13.89 -22.60 -0.99
C VAL A 87 -14.36 -23.21 -2.30
N VAL A 88 -14.50 -22.40 -3.33
CA VAL A 88 -14.85 -22.83 -4.69
C VAL A 88 -13.60 -22.78 -5.54
N PHE A 89 -13.34 -23.84 -6.31
CA PHE A 89 -12.15 -23.92 -7.15
C PHE A 89 -12.41 -24.78 -8.40
N SER A 90 -11.67 -24.50 -9.47
CA SER A 90 -11.70 -25.23 -10.73
C SER A 90 -10.28 -25.42 -11.32
N ASP A 91 -10.15 -25.99 -12.51
CA ASP A 91 -8.86 -26.31 -13.14
C ASP A 91 -7.97 -27.27 -12.32
N ALA A 92 -8.57 -27.99 -11.37
CA ALA A 92 -7.88 -28.87 -10.45
C ALA A 92 -7.89 -30.33 -10.95
N ALA A 93 -6.71 -30.97 -10.96
CA ALA A 93 -6.58 -32.38 -11.37
C ALA A 93 -6.71 -33.35 -10.17
N ARG A 94 -6.47 -32.88 -8.95
CA ARG A 94 -6.55 -33.73 -7.73
C ARG A 94 -6.94 -32.91 -6.51
N ALA A 95 -7.65 -33.54 -5.58
CA ALA A 95 -7.83 -33.07 -4.21
C ALA A 95 -7.34 -34.18 -3.26
N GLY A 96 -6.20 -33.97 -2.60
CA GLY A 96 -5.47 -35.01 -1.88
C GLY A 96 -5.14 -36.19 -2.79
N THR A 97 -5.61 -37.38 -2.43
CA THR A 97 -5.44 -38.59 -3.25
C THR A 97 -6.53 -38.77 -4.33
N ARG A 98 -7.62 -38.00 -4.26
CA ARG A 98 -8.76 -38.15 -5.17
C ARG A 98 -8.47 -37.48 -6.52
N PRO A 99 -8.60 -38.19 -7.66
CA PRO A 99 -8.59 -37.58 -8.97
C PRO A 99 -9.82 -36.66 -9.16
N LEU A 100 -9.63 -35.56 -9.85
CA LEU A 100 -10.65 -34.61 -10.25
C LEU A 100 -10.63 -34.44 -11.78
N ASP A 101 -11.74 -34.02 -12.34
CA ASP A 101 -11.81 -33.56 -13.72
C ASP A 101 -11.61 -32.01 -13.74
N PRO A 102 -10.54 -31.50 -14.37
CA PRO A 102 -10.28 -30.06 -14.43
C PRO A 102 -11.38 -29.24 -15.12
N ALA A 103 -12.25 -29.87 -15.91
CA ALA A 103 -13.35 -29.18 -16.57
C ALA A 103 -14.52 -28.83 -15.61
N HIS A 104 -14.48 -29.33 -14.38
CA HIS A 104 -15.53 -29.11 -13.39
C HIS A 104 -15.11 -28.20 -12.25
N THR A 105 -16.08 -27.52 -11.68
CA THR A 105 -15.94 -26.73 -10.46
C THR A 105 -16.24 -27.60 -9.24
N TYR A 106 -15.50 -27.39 -8.17
CA TYR A 106 -15.62 -28.12 -6.91
C TYR A 106 -15.80 -27.15 -5.75
N ILE A 107 -16.47 -27.62 -4.70
CA ILE A 107 -16.69 -26.85 -3.47
C ILE A 107 -16.09 -27.64 -2.31
N ALA A 108 -15.24 -27.01 -1.51
CA ALA A 108 -14.75 -27.56 -0.25
C ALA A 108 -15.39 -26.83 0.91
N THR A 109 -15.89 -27.58 1.91
CA THR A 109 -16.44 -27.03 3.14
C THR A 109 -15.86 -27.77 4.36
N PRO A 110 -15.88 -27.15 5.57
CA PRO A 110 -15.61 -27.90 6.80
C PRO A 110 -16.52 -29.12 6.91
N GLY A 111 -15.93 -30.28 7.17
CA GLY A 111 -16.62 -31.55 7.38
C GLY A 111 -16.54 -32.02 8.82
N PRO A 112 -17.10 -33.19 9.17
CA PRO A 112 -17.02 -33.77 10.49
C PRO A 112 -15.60 -34.21 10.84
N ASN A 113 -15.30 -34.33 12.14
CA ASN A 113 -14.04 -34.91 12.66
C ASN A 113 -12.77 -34.25 12.11
N GLY A 114 -12.78 -32.93 11.85
CA GLY A 114 -11.60 -32.22 11.32
C GLY A 114 -11.29 -32.53 9.86
N GLN A 115 -12.20 -33.14 9.12
CA GLN A 115 -12.09 -33.37 7.68
C GLN A 115 -12.64 -32.21 6.87
N ILE A 116 -12.36 -32.23 5.58
CA ILE A 116 -12.92 -31.32 4.58
C ILE A 116 -13.88 -32.11 3.69
N ALA A 117 -15.12 -31.68 3.59
CA ALA A 117 -16.10 -32.21 2.68
C ALA A 117 -15.84 -31.62 1.28
N LEU A 118 -15.56 -32.46 0.31
CA LEU A 118 -15.47 -32.11 -1.10
C LEU A 118 -16.81 -32.38 -1.78
N LEU A 119 -17.33 -31.37 -2.44
CA LEU A 119 -18.63 -31.39 -3.13
C LEU A 119 -18.45 -31.09 -4.61
N SER A 120 -19.39 -31.58 -5.46
CA SER A 120 -19.50 -31.12 -6.84
C SER A 120 -20.04 -29.67 -6.88
N GLU A 121 -20.02 -29.04 -8.04
CA GLU A 121 -20.61 -27.72 -8.32
C GLU A 121 -22.11 -27.63 -7.94
N HIS A 122 -22.85 -28.76 -7.98
CA HIS A 122 -24.25 -28.82 -7.57
C HIS A 122 -24.45 -29.18 -6.08
N GLY A 123 -23.40 -29.14 -5.26
CA GLY A 123 -23.46 -29.40 -3.82
C GLY A 123 -23.57 -30.87 -3.43
N ARG A 124 -23.44 -31.84 -4.38
CA ARG A 124 -23.41 -33.26 -4.06
C ARG A 124 -22.10 -33.64 -3.38
N LEU A 125 -22.15 -34.26 -2.20
CA LEU A 125 -20.98 -34.79 -1.51
C LEU A 125 -20.26 -35.85 -2.37
N LEU A 126 -18.97 -35.61 -2.59
CA LEU A 126 -18.09 -36.52 -3.34
C LEU A 126 -17.21 -37.33 -2.39
N SER A 127 -16.70 -36.70 -1.32
CA SER A 127 -15.82 -37.37 -0.34
C SER A 127 -15.61 -36.48 0.91
N TYR A 128 -15.25 -37.11 2.02
CA TYR A 128 -14.56 -36.46 3.15
C TYR A 128 -13.06 -36.72 3.03
N LEU A 129 -12.24 -35.69 3.08
CA LEU A 129 -10.80 -35.74 2.91
C LEU A 129 -10.09 -35.15 4.11
N PRO A 130 -8.90 -35.63 4.49
CA PRO A 130 -8.16 -35.09 5.62
C PRO A 130 -7.73 -33.63 5.37
N ALA A 131 -7.69 -32.84 6.46
CA ALA A 131 -7.08 -31.52 6.46
C ALA A 131 -5.60 -31.61 6.92
N PRO A 132 -4.69 -30.78 6.38
CA PRO A 132 -4.91 -29.85 5.28
C PRO A 132 -5.13 -30.57 3.93
N LEU A 133 -6.02 -30.04 3.09
CA LEU A 133 -6.33 -30.62 1.79
C LEU A 133 -5.51 -29.95 0.69
N ALA A 134 -4.61 -30.66 0.07
CA ALA A 134 -3.86 -30.18 -1.09
C ALA A 134 -4.70 -30.33 -2.37
N VAL A 135 -4.90 -29.23 -3.09
CA VAL A 135 -5.49 -29.19 -4.44
C VAL A 135 -4.37 -28.93 -5.44
N THR A 136 -4.21 -29.82 -6.42
CA THR A 136 -3.07 -29.79 -7.35
C THR A 136 -3.51 -29.90 -8.79
N SER A 137 -2.75 -29.28 -9.69
CA SER A 137 -2.91 -29.34 -11.13
C SER A 137 -1.57 -29.11 -11.84
N ALA A 138 -1.50 -29.47 -13.13
CA ALA A 138 -0.37 -29.10 -14.00
C ALA A 138 -0.53 -27.67 -14.57
N VAL A 139 -1.72 -27.12 -14.50
CA VAL A 139 -2.06 -25.74 -14.93
C VAL A 139 -2.40 -24.89 -13.72
N PRO A 140 -2.43 -23.55 -13.84
CA PRO A 140 -2.87 -22.68 -12.73
C PRO A 140 -4.29 -23.01 -12.28
N ILE A 141 -4.48 -23.12 -10.96
CA ILE A 141 -5.75 -23.48 -10.32
C ILE A 141 -6.56 -22.20 -10.09
N ALA A 142 -7.83 -22.21 -10.50
CA ALA A 142 -8.74 -21.12 -10.20
C ALA A 142 -9.23 -21.22 -8.75
N PHE A 143 -9.21 -20.08 -8.04
CA PHE A 143 -9.88 -19.86 -6.76
C PHE A 143 -11.03 -18.89 -7.02
N ASP A 144 -12.25 -19.40 -6.99
CA ASP A 144 -13.46 -18.63 -7.25
C ASP A 144 -13.90 -17.92 -5.97
N GLY A 145 -13.82 -16.61 -6.00
CA GLY A 145 -14.10 -15.73 -4.87
C GLY A 145 -13.10 -14.57 -4.79
N ALA A 146 -13.17 -13.82 -3.71
CA ALA A 146 -12.25 -12.71 -3.47
C ALA A 146 -11.03 -13.18 -2.67
N ALA A 147 -9.83 -13.01 -3.22
CA ALA A 147 -8.60 -13.06 -2.46
C ALA A 147 -8.41 -11.77 -1.65
N SER A 148 -7.58 -11.80 -0.60
CA SER A 148 -7.28 -10.62 0.23
C SER A 148 -6.59 -9.49 -0.56
N SER A 149 -5.89 -9.84 -1.64
CA SER A 149 -5.31 -8.89 -2.59
C SER A 149 -6.33 -8.07 -3.41
N GLY A 150 -7.62 -8.41 -3.31
CA GLY A 150 -8.67 -7.82 -4.15
C GLY A 150 -8.89 -8.54 -5.49
N VAL A 151 -8.08 -9.53 -5.83
CA VAL A 151 -8.27 -10.38 -7.02
C VAL A 151 -9.56 -11.19 -6.87
N ILE A 152 -10.42 -11.11 -7.86
CA ILE A 152 -11.69 -11.86 -7.92
C ILE A 152 -11.57 -12.98 -8.94
N ASN A 153 -11.87 -14.21 -8.52
CA ASN A 153 -11.83 -15.42 -9.37
C ASN A 153 -10.48 -15.61 -10.07
N GLY A 154 -9.39 -15.41 -9.30
CA GLY A 154 -8.03 -15.46 -9.83
C GLY A 154 -7.49 -16.87 -9.96
N ARG A 155 -6.57 -17.07 -10.92
CA ARG A 155 -5.82 -18.31 -11.09
C ARG A 155 -4.43 -18.21 -10.45
N TYR A 156 -3.94 -19.32 -9.90
CA TYR A 156 -2.68 -19.36 -9.15
C TYR A 156 -1.82 -20.55 -9.60
N ARG A 157 -0.54 -20.31 -9.83
CA ARG A 157 0.46 -21.35 -10.08
C ARG A 157 0.72 -22.18 -8.84
N GLY A 158 1.27 -23.38 -9.00
CA GLY A 158 1.58 -24.27 -7.89
C GLY A 158 0.37 -25.06 -7.42
N SER A 159 0.09 -25.05 -6.13
CA SER A 159 -1.03 -25.77 -5.54
C SER A 159 -1.75 -24.92 -4.49
N LEU A 160 -3.02 -25.25 -4.21
CA LEU A 160 -3.76 -24.67 -3.08
C LEU A 160 -3.77 -25.65 -1.91
N SER A 161 -3.53 -25.17 -0.71
CA SER A 161 -3.69 -25.91 0.53
C SER A 161 -4.88 -25.33 1.30
N LEU A 162 -5.92 -26.13 1.49
CA LEU A 162 -7.10 -25.75 2.26
C LEU A 162 -6.88 -26.21 3.70
N VAL A 163 -6.75 -25.25 4.62
CA VAL A 163 -6.43 -25.49 6.02
C VAL A 163 -7.65 -25.19 6.87
N LEU A 164 -8.00 -26.12 7.75
CA LEU A 164 -9.05 -25.89 8.76
C LEU A 164 -8.51 -25.09 9.94
N ASP A 165 -9.13 -23.95 10.19
CA ASP A 165 -8.90 -23.11 11.35
C ASP A 165 -10.23 -22.71 12.00
N ARG A 166 -10.46 -23.17 13.24
CA ARG A 166 -11.66 -22.86 14.06
C ARG A 166 -12.99 -23.09 13.31
N GLY A 167 -13.05 -24.18 12.54
CA GLY A 167 -14.26 -24.55 11.77
C GLY A 167 -14.48 -23.72 10.50
N ARG A 168 -13.44 -23.03 10.04
CA ARG A 168 -13.40 -22.27 8.77
C ARG A 168 -12.22 -22.74 7.93
N LEU A 169 -12.21 -22.35 6.67
CA LEU A 169 -11.14 -22.69 5.74
C LEU A 169 -10.27 -21.45 5.46
N ASN A 170 -8.96 -21.66 5.52
CA ASN A 170 -7.95 -20.77 4.98
C ASN A 170 -7.45 -21.36 3.67
N VAL A 171 -7.27 -20.52 2.66
CA VAL A 171 -6.73 -20.89 1.33
C VAL A 171 -5.30 -20.38 1.26
N ILE A 172 -4.34 -21.30 1.21
CA ILE A 172 -2.91 -21.01 1.13
C ILE A 172 -2.40 -21.51 -0.23
N ASN A 173 -1.81 -20.61 -1.00
CA ASN A 173 -1.11 -20.97 -2.24
C ASN A 173 0.30 -21.45 -1.91
N ARG A 174 0.67 -22.66 -2.34
CA ARG A 174 2.03 -23.21 -2.27
C ARG A 174 2.66 -23.11 -3.63
N VAL A 175 3.68 -22.28 -3.78
CA VAL A 175 4.20 -21.86 -5.08
C VAL A 175 5.72 -21.71 -5.04
N GLY A 176 6.40 -21.98 -6.16
CA GLY A 176 7.82 -21.67 -6.30
C GLY A 176 8.06 -20.15 -6.31
N LEU A 177 9.16 -19.70 -5.72
CA LEU A 177 9.50 -18.29 -5.56
C LEU A 177 9.42 -17.51 -6.88
N GLU A 178 10.03 -18.01 -7.96
CA GLU A 178 10.01 -17.32 -9.26
C GLU A 178 8.60 -17.25 -9.87
N ALA A 179 7.80 -18.30 -9.68
CA ALA A 179 6.40 -18.32 -10.13
C ALA A 179 5.51 -17.35 -9.30
N TYR A 180 5.79 -17.18 -8.02
CA TYR A 180 5.16 -16.17 -7.16
C TYR A 180 5.50 -14.76 -7.64
N LEU A 181 6.79 -14.48 -7.90
CA LEU A 181 7.26 -13.16 -8.31
C LEU A 181 6.65 -12.67 -9.63
N ARG A 182 6.33 -13.57 -10.56
CA ARG A 182 5.63 -13.19 -11.80
C ARG A 182 4.28 -12.53 -11.52
N GLY A 183 3.55 -13.00 -10.51
CA GLY A 183 2.28 -12.42 -10.08
C GLY A 183 2.43 -11.23 -9.13
N VAL A 184 3.61 -11.02 -8.52
CA VAL A 184 3.90 -9.86 -7.66
C VAL A 184 4.39 -8.68 -8.48
N VAL A 185 5.45 -8.84 -9.27
CA VAL A 185 6.05 -7.71 -10.01
C VAL A 185 5.04 -7.05 -10.93
N SER A 186 4.16 -7.83 -11.57
CA SER A 186 3.08 -7.31 -12.42
C SER A 186 1.95 -6.61 -11.64
N ALA A 187 1.80 -6.90 -10.35
CA ALA A 187 0.81 -6.24 -9.50
C ALA A 187 1.36 -5.01 -8.78
N GLU A 188 2.69 -4.89 -8.67
CA GLU A 188 3.38 -3.80 -7.97
C GLU A 188 3.87 -2.71 -8.93
N SER A 189 4.43 -3.07 -10.09
CA SER A 189 4.97 -2.12 -11.07
C SER A 189 4.24 -2.17 -12.41
N PRO A 190 3.95 -1.03 -13.04
CA PRO A 190 3.40 -0.96 -14.39
C PRO A 190 4.32 -1.67 -15.40
N SER A 191 3.76 -2.59 -16.20
CA SER A 191 4.52 -3.42 -17.12
C SER A 191 5.20 -2.70 -18.29
N ASN A 192 4.88 -1.42 -18.48
CA ASN A 192 5.49 -0.54 -19.47
C ASN A 192 6.65 0.30 -18.92
N TRP A 193 7.03 0.11 -17.67
CA TRP A 193 8.19 0.76 -17.07
C TRP A 193 9.50 0.19 -17.61
N ALA A 194 10.60 0.89 -17.36
CA ALA A 194 11.91 0.54 -17.86
C ALA A 194 12.35 -0.85 -17.35
N PRO A 195 13.01 -1.69 -18.20
CA PRO A 195 13.45 -3.03 -17.78
C PRO A 195 14.30 -3.02 -16.50
N ALA A 196 15.15 -2.01 -16.29
CA ALA A 196 15.99 -1.90 -15.10
C ALA A 196 15.19 -1.67 -13.81
N GLU A 197 14.04 -0.97 -13.88
CA GLU A 197 13.11 -0.85 -12.77
C GLU A 197 12.44 -2.18 -12.48
N LEU A 198 11.88 -2.84 -13.50
CA LEU A 198 11.20 -4.13 -13.35
C LEU A 198 12.15 -5.21 -12.80
N GLU A 199 13.42 -5.19 -13.19
CA GLU A 199 14.46 -6.05 -12.65
C GLU A 199 14.78 -5.69 -11.19
N ALA A 200 14.90 -4.40 -10.85
CA ALA A 200 15.12 -3.95 -9.47
C ALA A 200 13.94 -4.34 -8.58
N GLN A 201 12.70 -4.17 -9.06
CA GLN A 201 11.49 -4.59 -8.36
C GLN A 201 11.47 -6.11 -8.14
N ALA A 202 11.86 -6.91 -9.15
CA ALA A 202 11.91 -8.37 -9.03
C ALA A 202 12.92 -8.82 -7.96
N ILE A 203 14.14 -8.21 -7.94
CA ILE A 203 15.17 -8.52 -6.93
C ILE A 203 14.72 -8.05 -5.53
N ALA A 204 14.11 -6.86 -5.42
CA ALA A 204 13.59 -6.36 -4.16
C ALA A 204 12.46 -7.26 -3.62
N ALA A 205 11.48 -7.59 -4.44
CA ALA A 205 10.37 -8.47 -4.06
C ALA A 205 10.85 -9.88 -3.66
N ARG A 206 11.85 -10.42 -4.36
CA ARG A 206 12.46 -11.71 -4.03
C ARG A 206 13.17 -11.66 -2.68
N SER A 207 13.93 -10.61 -2.42
CA SER A 207 14.66 -10.41 -1.16
C SER A 207 13.68 -10.28 0.01
N TYR A 208 12.61 -9.51 -0.18
CA TYR A 208 11.53 -9.39 0.79
C TYR A 208 10.91 -10.76 1.11
N ALA A 209 10.55 -11.52 0.07
CA ALA A 209 9.89 -12.81 0.24
C ALA A 209 10.75 -13.84 0.99
N VAL A 210 12.07 -13.83 0.73
CA VAL A 210 13.01 -14.79 1.34
C VAL A 210 13.43 -14.39 2.74
N ALA A 211 13.56 -13.08 3.02
CA ALA A 211 14.08 -12.58 4.29
C ALA A 211 13.00 -12.20 5.30
N SER A 212 11.73 -12.13 4.91
CA SER A 212 10.63 -11.87 5.83
C SER A 212 10.38 -13.07 6.75
N PRO A 213 10.15 -12.86 8.04
CA PRO A 213 9.77 -13.95 8.94
C PRO A 213 8.37 -14.47 8.57
N PRO A 214 8.12 -15.79 8.68
CA PRO A 214 6.80 -16.35 8.46
C PRO A 214 5.80 -15.89 9.53
N ASP A 215 4.52 -15.79 9.16
CA ASP A 215 3.43 -15.51 10.09
C ASP A 215 2.60 -16.78 10.36
N GLY A 216 2.95 -17.49 11.42
CA GLY A 216 2.26 -18.71 11.84
C GLY A 216 2.46 -19.87 10.87
N SER A 217 1.43 -20.21 10.08
CA SER A 217 1.41 -21.39 9.21
C SER A 217 1.69 -21.09 7.73
N PHE A 218 2.01 -19.85 7.39
CA PHE A 218 2.34 -19.40 6.03
C PHE A 218 3.44 -18.34 6.09
N ASP A 219 4.09 -18.10 4.95
CA ASP A 219 5.21 -17.17 4.86
C ASP A 219 4.74 -15.72 4.62
N LEU A 220 3.77 -15.52 3.72
CA LEU A 220 3.37 -14.20 3.24
C LEU A 220 1.84 -14.06 3.13
N TYR A 221 1.36 -12.83 3.28
CA TYR A 221 0.02 -12.42 2.86
C TYR A 221 0.01 -12.12 1.36
N ALA A 222 -1.16 -12.22 0.73
CA ALA A 222 -1.32 -11.88 -0.68
C ALA A 222 -1.58 -10.38 -0.94
N ASP A 223 -1.65 -9.56 0.09
CA ASP A 223 -1.98 -8.13 0.02
C ASP A 223 -0.86 -7.25 0.61
N THR A 224 -1.13 -5.95 0.78
CA THR A 224 -0.18 -4.94 1.26
C THR A 224 0.40 -5.21 2.65
N ARG A 225 -0.09 -6.20 3.40
CA ARG A 225 0.58 -6.67 4.63
C ARG A 225 1.92 -7.35 4.33
N SER A 226 2.08 -7.87 3.12
CA SER A 226 3.34 -8.38 2.58
C SER A 226 3.62 -7.75 1.22
N GLN A 227 3.08 -8.32 0.14
CA GLN A 227 3.23 -7.83 -1.24
C GLN A 227 1.94 -8.09 -2.01
N GLN A 228 1.58 -7.18 -2.92
CA GLN A 228 0.42 -7.36 -3.79
C GLN A 228 0.65 -8.58 -4.70
N TYR A 229 -0.17 -9.60 -4.54
CA TYR A 229 -0.07 -10.83 -5.32
C TYR A 229 -1.27 -10.98 -6.24
N GLY A 230 -1.09 -10.67 -7.53
CA GLY A 230 -2.12 -10.70 -8.56
C GLY A 230 -2.41 -12.11 -9.11
N GLY A 231 -1.60 -13.11 -8.75
CA GLY A 231 -1.71 -14.47 -9.30
C GLY A 231 -1.29 -14.56 -10.77
N TYR A 232 -1.72 -15.64 -11.42
CA TYR A 232 -1.36 -15.95 -12.82
C TYR A 232 -1.95 -14.94 -13.82
N ASP A 233 -3.15 -14.48 -13.58
CA ASP A 233 -3.87 -13.61 -14.53
C ASP A 233 -3.31 -12.18 -14.60
N ALA A 234 -2.50 -11.80 -13.63
CA ALA A 234 -1.79 -10.52 -13.62
C ALA A 234 -0.47 -10.55 -14.40
N GLU A 235 0.07 -11.74 -14.72
CA GLU A 235 1.38 -11.88 -15.37
C GLU A 235 1.44 -11.17 -16.73
N THR A 236 2.55 -10.50 -17.01
CA THR A 236 2.84 -9.89 -18.31
C THR A 236 4.18 -10.38 -18.87
N ALA A 237 4.37 -10.26 -20.17
CA ALA A 237 5.62 -10.68 -20.81
C ALA A 237 6.84 -9.87 -20.29
N ALA A 238 6.68 -8.57 -20.08
CA ALA A 238 7.75 -7.69 -19.64
C ALA A 238 8.18 -8.00 -18.19
N THR A 239 7.22 -8.12 -17.26
CA THR A 239 7.51 -8.45 -15.86
C THR A 239 8.04 -9.86 -15.70
N ASN A 240 7.52 -10.83 -16.48
CA ASN A 240 8.05 -12.20 -16.50
C ASN A 240 9.51 -12.24 -16.98
N ALA A 241 9.86 -11.44 -18.01
CA ALA A 241 11.24 -11.35 -18.50
C ALA A 241 12.19 -10.77 -17.43
N ALA A 242 11.75 -9.75 -16.68
CA ALA A 242 12.53 -9.18 -15.58
C ALA A 242 12.77 -10.19 -14.44
N VAL A 243 11.74 -10.95 -14.05
CA VAL A 243 11.87 -12.02 -13.05
C VAL A 243 12.85 -13.11 -13.53
N GLU A 244 12.78 -13.51 -14.81
CA GLU A 244 13.65 -14.52 -15.40
C GLU A 244 15.10 -14.04 -15.50
N ALA A 245 15.34 -12.82 -15.95
CA ALA A 245 16.67 -12.21 -16.07
C ALA A 245 17.41 -12.11 -14.73
N THR A 246 16.66 -11.95 -13.64
CA THR A 246 17.17 -11.78 -12.28
C THR A 246 16.98 -13.02 -11.38
N THR A 247 16.72 -14.19 -11.98
CA THR A 247 16.46 -15.44 -11.23
C THR A 247 17.50 -15.65 -10.12
N ASP A 248 17.04 -15.99 -8.90
CA ASP A 248 17.82 -16.21 -7.67
C ASP A 248 18.59 -14.98 -7.14
N GLU A 249 18.55 -13.82 -7.78
CA GLU A 249 19.23 -12.61 -7.29
C GLU A 249 18.45 -11.96 -6.14
N VAL A 250 19.17 -11.61 -5.06
CA VAL A 250 18.64 -10.98 -3.84
C VAL A 250 19.57 -9.89 -3.34
N VAL A 251 19.00 -8.92 -2.63
CA VAL A 251 19.76 -7.91 -1.90
C VAL A 251 20.34 -8.54 -0.64
N THR A 252 21.64 -8.36 -0.42
CA THR A 252 22.34 -8.90 0.74
C THR A 252 23.07 -7.80 1.52
N TYR A 253 23.06 -7.95 2.85
CA TYR A 253 23.89 -7.16 3.77
C TYR A 253 24.78 -8.10 4.57
N ALA A 254 26.09 -7.85 4.60
CA ALA A 254 27.06 -8.75 5.20
C ALA A 254 26.93 -10.23 4.72
N GLY A 255 26.59 -10.43 3.44
CA GLY A 255 26.47 -11.74 2.80
C GLY A 255 25.15 -12.49 3.06
N HIS A 256 24.19 -11.90 3.78
CA HIS A 256 22.90 -12.51 4.07
C HIS A 256 21.75 -11.76 3.38
N PRO A 257 20.74 -12.45 2.83
CA PRO A 257 19.52 -11.81 2.32
C PRO A 257 18.88 -10.95 3.39
N VAL A 258 18.37 -9.78 3.00
CA VAL A 258 17.75 -8.82 3.91
C VAL A 258 16.36 -8.41 3.44
N VAL A 259 15.49 -8.04 4.39
CA VAL A 259 14.16 -7.51 4.08
C VAL A 259 14.30 -6.17 3.37
N THR A 260 13.67 -6.07 2.21
CA THR A 260 13.70 -4.93 1.30
C THR A 260 12.29 -4.37 1.17
N TYR A 261 11.93 -3.41 2.01
CA TYR A 261 10.67 -2.69 1.85
C TYR A 261 10.70 -1.81 0.61
N TYR A 262 9.56 -1.65 -0.05
CA TYR A 262 9.37 -0.74 -1.17
C TYR A 262 7.95 -0.14 -1.12
N PHE A 263 7.74 0.95 -1.84
CA PHE A 263 6.51 1.72 -1.81
C PHE A 263 6.37 2.56 -3.09
N ALA A 264 5.16 3.07 -3.36
CA ALA A 264 4.83 3.66 -4.65
C ALA A 264 5.69 4.90 -4.98
N ALA A 265 5.74 5.92 -4.11
CA ALA A 265 6.43 7.18 -4.43
C ALA A 265 7.03 7.86 -3.20
N SER A 266 8.27 8.32 -3.31
CA SER A 266 8.99 8.98 -2.21
C SER A 266 8.62 10.44 -2.02
N GLY A 267 8.30 11.12 -3.12
CA GLY A 267 8.12 12.56 -3.17
C GLY A 267 9.43 13.37 -3.11
N GLY A 268 10.60 12.73 -3.25
CA GLY A 268 11.93 13.34 -3.29
C GLY A 268 12.90 12.87 -2.22
N ALA A 269 12.47 12.05 -1.27
CA ALA A 269 13.32 11.44 -0.26
C ALA A 269 12.65 10.25 0.42
N THR A 270 13.43 9.21 0.74
CA THR A 270 12.97 8.08 1.56
C THR A 270 13.23 8.34 3.04
N GLU A 271 12.74 7.48 3.92
CA GLU A 271 12.78 7.65 5.37
C GLU A 271 13.50 6.47 6.05
N ASP A 272 14.04 6.72 7.23
CA ASP A 272 14.56 5.68 8.11
C ASP A 272 13.44 4.75 8.56
N VAL A 273 13.75 3.44 8.63
CA VAL A 273 12.74 2.41 8.90
C VAL A 273 11.99 2.62 10.21
N GLN A 274 12.65 3.02 11.28
CA GLN A 274 12.03 3.25 12.59
C GLN A 274 11.03 4.41 12.60
N ASN A 275 11.13 5.33 11.65
CA ASN A 275 10.22 6.47 11.51
C ASN A 275 9.04 6.15 10.58
N GLY A 276 9.31 5.47 9.45
CA GLY A 276 8.28 5.13 8.48
C GLY A 276 7.45 3.90 8.87
N LEU A 277 8.05 2.97 9.64
CA LEU A 277 7.40 1.77 10.18
C LEU A 277 7.61 1.73 11.71
N PRO A 278 6.79 2.45 12.48
CA PRO A 278 6.92 2.52 13.94
C PRO A 278 6.93 1.15 14.60
N GLY A 279 7.82 0.95 15.58
CA GLY A 279 8.02 -0.34 16.22
C GLY A 279 9.13 -1.21 15.59
N THR A 280 9.58 -0.88 14.38
CA THR A 280 10.68 -1.58 13.74
C THR A 280 12.03 -1.05 14.22
N ALA A 281 12.93 -1.93 14.62
CA ALA A 281 14.28 -1.54 15.01
C ALA A 281 15.07 -0.98 13.81
N PRO A 282 15.97 0.02 14.02
CA PRO A 282 16.83 0.55 12.96
C PRO A 282 17.58 -0.55 12.21
N LYS A 283 17.67 -0.41 10.89
CA LYS A 283 18.42 -1.32 10.01
C LYS A 283 19.42 -0.50 9.20
N PRO A 284 20.71 -0.88 9.14
CA PRO A 284 21.72 -0.10 8.46
C PRO A 284 21.49 0.05 6.94
N TRP A 285 20.71 -0.82 6.34
CA TRP A 285 20.35 -0.78 4.92
C TRP A 285 19.00 -0.11 4.64
N LEU A 286 18.22 0.28 5.66
CA LEU A 286 16.92 0.94 5.54
C LEU A 286 16.99 2.34 6.17
N VAL A 287 17.91 3.13 5.68
CA VAL A 287 18.09 4.55 6.03
C VAL A 287 17.59 5.43 4.88
N GLY A 288 17.09 6.61 5.22
CA GLY A 288 16.57 7.54 4.22
C GLY A 288 17.63 8.02 3.25
N VAL A 289 17.27 8.13 1.97
CA VAL A 289 18.12 8.65 0.89
C VAL A 289 17.37 9.71 0.10
N LEU A 290 18.11 10.60 -0.57
CA LEU A 290 17.53 11.52 -1.56
C LEU A 290 17.04 10.74 -2.77
N ASP A 291 15.93 11.16 -3.31
CA ASP A 291 15.32 10.58 -4.50
C ASP A 291 15.02 11.68 -5.54
N PRO A 292 16.05 12.10 -6.30
CA PRO A 292 15.99 13.31 -7.11
C PRO A 292 15.04 13.21 -8.31
N TYR A 293 14.63 12.00 -8.69
CA TYR A 293 13.78 11.77 -9.85
C TYR A 293 12.33 11.47 -9.50
N ASP A 294 11.98 11.52 -8.20
CA ASP A 294 10.60 11.41 -7.74
C ASP A 294 10.13 12.74 -7.13
N ALA A 295 9.25 13.43 -7.82
CA ALA A 295 8.66 14.68 -7.38
C ALA A 295 7.15 14.56 -7.11
N THR A 296 6.67 13.35 -6.80
CA THR A 296 5.25 13.08 -6.58
C THR A 296 4.69 13.94 -5.46
N ARG A 297 3.59 14.64 -5.74
CA ARG A 297 2.86 15.51 -4.82
C ARG A 297 1.38 15.20 -4.88
N PHE A 298 0.69 15.44 -3.79
CA PHE A 298 -0.76 15.38 -3.73
C PHE A 298 -1.34 16.58 -2.96
N GLY A 299 -2.60 16.86 -3.22
CA GLY A 299 -3.29 17.98 -2.59
C GLY A 299 -3.50 19.17 -3.55
N PRO A 300 -4.09 20.29 -3.05
CA PRO A 300 -4.63 20.40 -1.70
C PRO A 300 -5.87 19.51 -1.47
N ILE A 301 -5.82 18.70 -0.40
CA ILE A 301 -7.00 18.01 0.12
C ILE A 301 -7.69 18.96 1.08
N THR A 302 -8.97 19.21 0.87
CA THR A 302 -9.77 20.08 1.75
C THR A 302 -10.89 19.30 2.42
N MET A 303 -11.05 19.51 3.72
CA MET A 303 -12.19 18.97 4.46
C MET A 303 -12.69 19.97 5.51
N THR A 304 -13.97 19.93 5.82
CA THR A 304 -14.49 20.73 6.93
C THR A 304 -13.92 20.25 8.26
N LEU A 305 -13.79 21.12 9.26
CA LEU A 305 -13.35 20.70 10.59
C LEU A 305 -14.25 19.59 11.18
N THR A 306 -15.55 19.61 10.90
CA THR A 306 -16.47 18.52 11.29
C THR A 306 -16.12 17.17 10.63
N GLN A 307 -15.63 17.17 9.38
CA GLN A 307 -15.13 15.95 8.73
C GLN A 307 -13.81 15.49 9.35
N ALA A 308 -12.90 16.44 9.62
CA ALA A 308 -11.65 16.15 10.32
C ALA A 308 -11.88 15.56 11.72
N ASP A 309 -12.80 16.15 12.50
CA ASP A 309 -13.19 15.65 13.83
C ASP A 309 -13.70 14.20 13.78
N ARG A 310 -14.51 13.90 12.76
CA ARG A 310 -15.03 12.53 12.58
C ARG A 310 -13.92 11.53 12.24
N ARG A 311 -12.96 11.93 11.38
CA ARG A 311 -11.83 11.08 10.99
C ARG A 311 -10.85 10.87 12.14
N LEU A 312 -10.59 11.92 12.93
CA LEU A 312 -9.71 11.90 14.09
C LEU A 312 -10.37 11.36 15.38
N ARG A 313 -11.60 10.84 15.28
CA ARG A 313 -12.32 10.31 16.44
C ARG A 313 -11.52 9.19 17.12
N GLY A 314 -11.30 9.31 18.43
CA GLY A 314 -10.47 8.40 19.22
C GLY A 314 -9.06 8.91 19.45
N LEU A 315 -8.55 9.79 18.59
CA LEU A 315 -7.25 10.46 18.77
C LEU A 315 -7.41 11.89 19.31
N LEU A 316 -8.52 12.57 18.97
CA LEU A 316 -8.75 13.98 19.28
C LEU A 316 -9.54 14.15 20.57
N ARG A 317 -9.16 15.17 21.38
CA ARG A 317 -9.90 15.60 22.59
C ARG A 317 -10.74 16.85 22.31
N GLY A 318 -12.06 16.65 22.15
CA GLY A 318 -12.99 17.74 21.81
C GLY A 318 -13.03 18.01 20.30
N VAL A 319 -13.08 19.27 19.89
CA VAL A 319 -13.14 19.75 18.50
C VAL A 319 -11.76 20.19 18.05
N LEU A 320 -11.34 19.86 16.84
CA LEU A 320 -10.03 20.20 16.28
C LEU A 320 -9.83 21.73 16.18
N ARG A 321 -8.72 22.20 16.70
CA ARG A 321 -8.27 23.60 16.58
C ARG A 321 -7.07 23.72 15.66
N SER A 322 -6.08 22.81 15.82
CA SER A 322 -4.89 22.77 14.95
C SER A 322 -4.23 21.38 15.00
N ILE A 323 -3.40 21.11 14.00
CA ILE A 323 -2.45 20.00 13.95
C ILE A 323 -1.06 20.62 13.91
N VAL A 324 -0.23 20.32 14.91
CA VAL A 324 1.12 20.86 15.06
C VAL A 324 2.12 19.72 14.87
N VAL A 325 2.89 19.75 13.79
CA VAL A 325 3.97 18.78 13.59
C VAL A 325 5.12 19.10 14.52
N THR A 326 5.43 18.21 15.46
CA THR A 326 6.46 18.39 16.50
C THR A 326 7.80 17.77 16.15
N ALA A 327 7.79 16.72 15.32
CA ALA A 327 9.01 16.08 14.83
C ALA A 327 8.84 15.54 13.41
N ARG A 328 9.89 15.70 12.61
CA ARG A 328 10.03 15.08 11.28
C ARG A 328 11.26 14.19 11.27
N GLY A 329 11.25 13.19 10.39
CA GLY A 329 12.35 12.26 10.18
C GLY A 329 13.51 12.88 9.38
N VAL A 330 14.33 12.02 8.77
CA VAL A 330 15.42 12.45 7.88
C VAL A 330 14.86 12.98 6.56
N SER A 331 13.73 12.44 6.10
CA SER A 331 12.84 13.07 5.12
C SER A 331 11.86 14.02 5.83
N PRO A 332 11.09 14.86 5.11
CA PRO A 332 10.06 15.70 5.72
C PRO A 332 8.84 14.94 6.29
N ARG A 333 8.86 13.61 6.33
CA ARG A 333 7.77 12.79 6.90
C ARG A 333 7.59 13.06 8.38
N ILE A 334 6.33 13.05 8.82
CA ILE A 334 5.94 13.29 10.20
C ILE A 334 6.29 12.06 11.04
N VAL A 335 7.10 12.28 12.07
CA VAL A 335 7.39 11.30 13.13
C VAL A 335 6.43 11.50 14.29
N SER A 336 6.16 12.76 14.66
CA SER A 336 5.27 13.11 15.75
C SER A 336 4.49 14.37 15.45
N ALA A 337 3.23 14.42 15.87
CA ALA A 337 2.38 15.60 15.80
C ALA A 337 1.49 15.71 17.04
N GLU A 338 1.05 16.93 17.33
CA GLU A 338 0.06 17.22 18.35
C GLU A 338 -1.28 17.60 17.71
N LEU A 339 -2.33 16.87 18.09
CA LEU A 339 -3.72 17.23 17.81
C LEU A 339 -4.21 18.16 18.92
N VAL A 340 -4.31 19.45 18.62
CA VAL A 340 -4.81 20.44 19.58
C VAL A 340 -6.33 20.50 19.45
N GLY A 341 -7.03 19.96 20.43
CA GLY A 341 -8.49 19.98 20.53
C GLY A 341 -9.00 20.98 21.55
N SER A 342 -10.31 21.23 21.54
CA SER A 342 -10.96 22.16 22.47
C SER A 342 -10.92 21.68 23.94
N ALA A 343 -10.71 20.37 24.17
CA ALA A 343 -10.68 19.74 25.50
C ALA A 343 -9.28 19.18 25.87
N GLY A 344 -8.25 19.56 25.13
CA GLY A 344 -6.86 19.18 25.39
C GLY A 344 -6.09 18.74 24.15
N THR A 345 -4.80 18.46 24.35
CA THR A 345 -3.86 18.04 23.29
C THR A 345 -3.61 16.54 23.40
N THR A 346 -3.43 15.87 22.24
CA THR A 346 -3.03 14.47 22.13
C THR A 346 -1.85 14.36 21.18
N THR A 347 -0.79 13.69 21.60
CA THR A 347 0.33 13.35 20.71
C THR A 347 0.02 12.09 19.93
N VAL A 348 0.30 12.11 18.62
CA VAL A 348 0.12 11.00 17.69
C VAL A 348 1.39 10.84 16.84
N ASN A 349 1.66 9.63 16.34
CA ASN A 349 2.69 9.47 15.32
C ASN A 349 2.15 9.78 13.91
N GLY A 350 3.07 9.96 12.94
CA GLY A 350 2.69 10.32 11.57
C GLY A 350 1.84 9.27 10.87
N VAL A 351 2.08 7.98 11.14
CA VAL A 351 1.34 6.85 10.54
C VAL A 351 -0.11 6.82 11.05
N GLU A 352 -0.31 6.96 12.37
CA GLU A 352 -1.65 7.06 12.96
C GLU A 352 -2.43 8.26 12.41
N LEU A 353 -1.75 9.41 12.28
CA LEU A 353 -2.36 10.63 11.75
C LEU A 353 -2.76 10.48 10.28
N ALA A 354 -1.86 9.97 9.44
CA ALA A 354 -2.12 9.74 8.02
C ALA A 354 -3.27 8.73 7.83
N ALA A 355 -3.24 7.61 8.55
CA ALA A 355 -4.31 6.59 8.50
C ALA A 355 -5.67 7.17 8.91
N ALA A 356 -5.73 7.93 10.01
CA ALA A 356 -6.98 8.53 10.49
C ALA A 356 -7.55 9.55 9.49
N LEU A 357 -6.70 10.35 8.86
CA LEU A 357 -7.12 11.33 7.85
C LEU A 357 -7.31 10.74 6.46
N GLY A 358 -6.87 9.49 6.21
CA GLY A 358 -6.91 8.83 4.90
C GLY A 358 -5.96 9.48 3.90
N LEU A 359 -4.72 9.75 4.33
CA LEU A 359 -3.67 10.35 3.52
C LEU A 359 -2.78 9.27 2.88
N GLN A 360 -2.20 9.59 1.74
CA GLN A 360 -1.37 8.67 0.95
C GLN A 360 0.03 8.47 1.54
N SER A 361 0.50 9.43 2.35
CA SER A 361 1.85 9.46 2.90
C SER A 361 1.83 10.09 4.30
N THR A 362 2.95 10.05 4.98
CA THR A 362 3.21 10.79 6.22
C THR A 362 3.97 12.11 5.97
N TRP A 363 4.24 12.45 4.72
CA TRP A 363 4.84 13.73 4.34
C TRP A 363 3.75 14.76 4.06
N ASP A 364 3.19 15.33 5.12
CA ASP A 364 2.05 16.23 5.06
C ASP A 364 2.31 17.56 5.72
N CYS A 365 1.57 18.58 5.24
CA CYS A 365 1.48 19.91 5.80
C CYS A 365 0.02 20.27 6.03
N PHE A 366 -0.27 20.85 7.17
CA PHE A 366 -1.62 21.15 7.60
C PHE A 366 -1.82 22.66 7.77
N ALA A 367 -2.95 23.16 7.27
CA ALA A 367 -3.43 24.51 7.60
C ALA A 367 -4.91 24.46 7.99
N VAL A 368 -5.24 25.10 9.11
CA VAL A 368 -6.64 25.33 9.51
C VAL A 368 -6.98 26.77 9.18
N SER A 369 -7.98 27.00 8.34
CA SER A 369 -8.40 28.34 7.93
C SER A 369 -9.91 28.50 8.00
N THR A 370 -10.36 29.70 8.30
CA THR A 370 -11.76 30.11 8.19
C THR A 370 -12.10 30.68 6.80
N SER A 371 -11.08 30.85 5.92
CA SER A 371 -11.25 31.39 4.57
C SER A 371 -10.29 30.71 3.59
N MET A 372 -10.77 30.26 2.44
CA MET A 372 -9.97 29.68 1.34
C MET A 372 -8.97 30.70 0.78
N ALA A 373 -9.24 32.00 0.83
CA ALA A 373 -8.35 33.04 0.32
C ALA A 373 -7.05 33.19 1.14
N THR A 374 -7.05 32.79 2.42
CA THR A 374 -5.89 32.90 3.30
C THR A 374 -4.87 31.78 3.09
N ILE A 375 -5.29 30.68 2.42
CA ILE A 375 -4.48 29.46 2.23
C ILE A 375 -3.40 29.65 1.17
N ALA A 376 -3.69 30.40 0.12
CA ALA A 376 -2.75 30.62 -1.01
C ALA A 376 -1.47 31.42 -0.63
N ALA A 377 -1.48 32.13 0.50
CA ALA A 377 -0.39 33.05 0.90
C ALA A 377 0.60 32.45 1.93
N GLY A 378 0.31 31.30 2.53
CA GLY A 378 0.99 30.85 3.75
C GLY A 378 1.54 29.43 3.79
N TRP A 379 1.63 28.73 2.67
CA TRP A 379 2.29 27.43 2.65
C TRP A 379 3.76 27.59 3.02
N ASP A 380 4.10 27.12 4.19
CA ASP A 380 5.47 27.20 4.69
C ASP A 380 6.38 26.33 3.81
N ARG A 381 7.33 26.98 3.12
CA ARG A 381 8.37 26.31 2.33
C ARG A 381 9.20 25.31 3.15
N ALA A 382 9.10 25.34 4.46
CA ALA A 382 9.69 24.38 5.38
C ALA A 382 9.10 22.96 5.24
N CYS A 383 7.85 22.85 4.76
CA CYS A 383 7.22 21.55 4.47
C CYS A 383 7.80 20.82 3.25
N ALA A 384 8.59 21.49 2.43
CA ALA A 384 9.00 20.99 1.12
C ALA A 384 10.46 20.53 1.02
N LYS A 385 11.26 20.64 2.08
CA LYS A 385 12.72 20.35 2.00
C LYS A 385 13.17 19.27 2.98
N PRO A 386 13.92 18.24 2.50
CA PRO A 386 14.63 17.32 3.38
C PRO A 386 15.61 18.08 4.25
N THR A 387 15.64 17.78 5.55
CA THR A 387 16.41 18.58 6.51
C THR A 387 17.84 18.10 6.74
N ARG A 388 18.21 16.86 6.36
CA ARG A 388 19.53 16.29 6.67
C ARG A 388 20.03 15.17 5.75
N LEU A 389 19.54 15.03 4.52
CA LEU A 389 20.08 14.00 3.63
C LEU A 389 21.35 14.51 2.95
N SER A 390 22.46 13.85 3.18
CA SER A 390 23.68 14.07 2.44
C SER A 390 23.53 13.62 0.99
N VAL A 391 24.16 14.38 0.09
CA VAL A 391 24.34 14.03 -1.33
C VAL A 391 24.79 12.59 -1.46
N LEU A 392 24.22 11.88 -2.45
CA LEU A 392 24.49 10.52 -2.92
C LEU A 392 25.67 9.78 -2.26
N PRO A 393 25.49 8.50 -1.83
CA PRO A 393 26.57 7.73 -1.24
C PRO A 393 27.80 7.72 -2.17
N HIS A 394 28.98 7.92 -1.57
CA HIS A 394 30.27 7.84 -2.23
C HIS A 394 30.44 6.47 -2.90
N GLY A 395 30.45 6.45 -4.23
CA GLY A 395 30.62 5.26 -5.06
C GLY A 395 30.07 5.38 -6.46
N ALA A 396 29.18 6.33 -6.75
CA ALA A 396 28.74 6.63 -8.11
C ALA A 396 29.81 7.45 -8.83
N THR A 397 30.90 6.80 -9.26
CA THR A 397 31.83 7.38 -10.23
C THR A 397 31.13 7.44 -11.58
N GLY A 398 30.48 8.56 -11.86
CA GLY A 398 29.76 8.78 -13.13
C GLY A 398 28.91 10.04 -13.17
N LEU A 399 28.63 10.67 -12.04
CA LEU A 399 27.82 11.90 -12.02
C LEU A 399 28.70 13.16 -11.88
N THR A 400 29.62 13.37 -12.80
CA THR A 400 30.14 14.71 -13.11
C THR A 400 29.15 15.34 -14.11
N GLY A 401 28.15 16.09 -13.62
CA GLY A 401 27.26 16.84 -14.49
C GLY A 401 25.79 16.88 -14.15
N TYR A 402 25.38 16.70 -12.87
CA TYR A 402 24.02 17.01 -12.49
C TYR A 402 23.77 18.52 -12.63
N THR A 403 23.15 18.93 -13.73
CA THR A 403 22.55 20.26 -13.96
C THR A 403 21.03 20.15 -14.03
N GLY A 404 20.45 19.34 -13.13
CA GLY A 404 18.98 19.30 -12.98
C GLY A 404 18.46 20.59 -12.36
N PRO A 405 17.19 20.96 -12.61
CA PRO A 405 16.61 22.15 -12.03
C PRO A 405 16.62 22.04 -10.49
N PRO A 406 16.78 23.15 -9.76
CA PRO A 406 16.77 23.15 -8.30
C PRO A 406 15.44 22.57 -7.82
N LEU A 407 15.48 21.70 -6.78
CA LEU A 407 14.32 21.19 -6.08
C LEU A 407 13.36 22.34 -5.75
N GLY A 408 12.25 22.44 -6.48
CA GLY A 408 11.27 23.53 -6.31
C GLY A 408 10.72 24.14 -7.57
N SER A 409 11.18 23.78 -8.79
CA SER A 409 10.52 24.21 -10.03
C SER A 409 9.41 23.22 -10.39
N THR A 410 8.17 23.70 -10.33
CA THR A 410 6.97 23.04 -10.83
C THR A 410 7.12 22.77 -12.33
N VAL A 411 7.48 21.55 -12.70
CA VAL A 411 7.19 21.04 -14.02
C VAL A 411 5.79 20.42 -13.92
N GLY A 412 4.80 21.19 -14.36
CA GLY A 412 3.44 20.70 -14.51
C GLY A 412 3.38 19.66 -15.62
N GLY A 413 3.51 18.42 -15.23
CA GLY A 413 3.22 17.26 -16.04
C GLY A 413 2.24 16.40 -15.27
N THR A 414 0.95 16.55 -15.56
CA THR A 414 -0.06 15.59 -15.12
C THR A 414 0.22 14.28 -15.81
N VAL A 415 0.81 13.33 -15.11
CA VAL A 415 0.78 11.93 -15.52
C VAL A 415 -0.64 11.44 -15.20
N ALA A 416 -1.50 11.43 -16.21
CA ALA A 416 -2.78 10.76 -16.13
C ALA A 416 -2.53 9.24 -15.98
N PRO A 417 -3.31 8.52 -15.15
CA PRO A 417 -3.22 7.07 -15.13
C PRO A 417 -3.57 6.55 -16.52
N ALA A 418 -2.75 5.64 -17.03
CA ALA A 418 -2.95 5.03 -18.34
C ALA A 418 -4.29 4.28 -18.34
N GLY A 419 -5.29 4.89 -18.99
CA GLY A 419 -6.59 4.32 -19.23
C GLY A 419 -6.48 3.19 -20.23
N ALA A 420 -7.09 2.07 -19.91
CA ALA A 420 -7.32 0.96 -20.83
C ALA A 420 -8.09 1.44 -22.06
N THR A 421 -7.51 1.27 -23.24
CA THR A 421 -8.20 1.43 -24.52
C THR A 421 -9.16 0.27 -24.72
N GLY A 422 -10.43 0.50 -24.39
CA GLY A 422 -11.52 -0.38 -24.75
C GLY A 422 -12.15 0.08 -26.06
N THR A 423 -12.26 -0.84 -26.99
CA THR A 423 -12.97 -0.72 -28.27
C THR A 423 -14.45 -0.42 -28.07
N THR A 424 -14.94 0.47 -28.92
CA THR A 424 -16.33 0.93 -29.05
C THR A 424 -17.34 -0.21 -29.25
N GLY A 425 -18.39 -0.19 -28.42
CA GLY A 425 -19.67 -0.89 -28.64
C GLY A 425 -20.77 -0.16 -27.91
N THR A 426 -21.63 0.49 -28.68
CA THR A 426 -22.85 1.20 -28.25
C THR A 426 -23.85 0.25 -27.61
N THR A 427 -24.46 0.59 -26.44
CA THR A 427 -25.90 0.79 -26.21
C THR A 427 -26.25 1.00 -24.73
N GLN A 428 -27.00 2.06 -24.54
CA GLN A 428 -28.06 2.36 -23.55
C GLN A 428 -27.88 2.23 -22.03
N ALA A 429 -28.32 3.30 -21.41
CA ALA A 429 -28.37 3.69 -20.02
C ALA A 429 -29.20 2.79 -19.09
N ALA A 430 -28.73 2.67 -17.85
CA ALA A 430 -29.60 2.64 -16.65
C ALA A 430 -28.81 3.18 -15.45
N SER A 431 -29.46 4.09 -14.76
CA SER A 431 -29.04 4.84 -13.58
C SER A 431 -28.85 3.95 -12.34
N GLY A 432 -27.85 4.24 -11.52
CA GLY A 432 -27.71 3.66 -10.18
C GLY A 432 -26.43 4.11 -9.50
N SER A 433 -26.57 5.04 -8.56
CA SER A 433 -25.53 5.65 -7.73
C SER A 433 -24.92 4.66 -6.73
N SER A 434 -23.62 4.70 -6.57
CA SER A 434 -22.90 4.87 -5.28
C SER A 434 -21.40 4.68 -5.52
N GLY A 435 -20.63 5.74 -5.33
CA GLY A 435 -19.18 5.71 -5.44
C GLY A 435 -18.53 5.09 -4.21
N ALA A 436 -17.53 4.29 -4.47
CA ALA A 436 -16.46 4.00 -3.52
C ALA A 436 -15.15 4.08 -4.31
N THR A 437 -14.46 5.19 -4.18
CA THR A 437 -13.10 5.36 -4.67
C THR A 437 -12.16 4.61 -3.72
N GLY A 438 -11.74 3.41 -4.09
CA GLY A 438 -10.65 2.71 -3.46
C GLY A 438 -9.32 3.25 -4.00
N SER A 439 -8.60 4.00 -3.18
CA SER A 439 -7.20 4.35 -3.47
C SER A 439 -6.35 3.10 -3.25
N HIS A 440 -5.68 2.64 -4.28
CA HIS A 440 -4.68 1.59 -4.17
C HIS A 440 -3.41 2.20 -3.57
N VAL A 441 -3.12 1.84 -2.33
CA VAL A 441 -1.80 2.06 -1.71
C VAL A 441 -1.03 0.76 -1.89
N GLY A 442 -0.26 0.66 -2.97
CA GLY A 442 0.69 -0.44 -3.18
C GLY A 442 1.96 -0.18 -2.38
N GLY A 443 2.36 -1.13 -1.56
CA GLY A 443 3.61 -1.07 -0.81
C GLY A 443 3.65 -2.16 0.27
N ALA A 444 4.79 -2.85 0.39
CA ALA A 444 4.98 -3.85 1.42
C ALA A 444 5.02 -3.18 2.79
N VAL A 445 4.03 -3.45 3.63
CA VAL A 445 3.97 -3.03 5.03
C VAL A 445 4.46 -4.18 5.89
N GLY A 446 5.42 -3.92 6.77
CA GLY A 446 5.88 -4.94 7.72
C GLY A 446 4.75 -5.39 8.67
N PRO A 447 4.79 -6.65 9.15
CA PRO A 447 3.80 -7.13 10.11
C PRO A 447 3.86 -6.31 11.40
N PRO A 448 2.72 -6.07 12.07
CA PRO A 448 2.73 -5.51 13.40
C PRO A 448 3.39 -6.52 14.36
N GLY A 449 4.35 -6.04 15.14
CA GLY A 449 5.01 -6.78 16.20
C GLY A 449 4.08 -7.09 17.37
#